data_25f7d75cbbdd3540b4f55e71e4387088
#
_entry.id   25f7d75cbbdd3540b4f55e71e4387088
#
_cell.length_a   1.000
_cell.length_b   1.000
_cell.length_c   1.000
_cell.angle_alpha   90.00
_cell.angle_beta   90.00
_cell.angle_gamma   90.00
#
_symmetry.space_group_name_H-M   'P 1'
#
loop_
_entity.id
_entity.type
_entity.pdbx_description
1 polymer ?
#
loop_
_entity_poly.entity_id
_entity_poly.type
_entity_poly.pdbx_seq_one_letter_code
_entity_poly.pdbx_strand_id
1 'polypeptide(L)'
;RERLQLDADSKVPTEYVSTMYELMHLAFMTDSTRVATYQIASMGDATTLGGKFPQLLGIGKHLHGLAHDWNKAEGAEALGKWDRFLAEQFVTFLDRMRNTPAGPESDATLLDQTTIIYGCSNSTTHTNKNYPLVLAGGRGLGFKHGQYLKYGEDTPFANVFATMLQQTGVTNRFADSTAI
;
A
#
# COMPACT_ATOMS: atom_id res chain seq x y z
N ARG A 1 6.19 12.12 25.32
CA ARG A 1 6.15 12.33 23.86
C ARG A 1 7.37 11.64 23.28
N GLU A 2 7.20 10.48 22.67
CA GLU A 2 8.26 9.89 21.85
C GLU A 2 8.63 10.90 20.75
N ARG A 3 9.91 11.12 20.60
CA ARG A 3 10.42 12.03 19.59
C ARG A 3 10.34 11.31 18.25
N LEU A 4 9.50 11.79 17.36
CA LEU A 4 9.42 11.25 16.00
C LEU A 4 10.78 11.42 15.33
N GLN A 5 11.35 10.31 14.91
CA GLN A 5 12.57 10.31 14.14
C GLN A 5 12.18 10.49 12.66
N LEU A 6 12.22 11.75 12.23
CA LEU A 6 11.87 12.11 10.86
C LEU A 6 13.09 12.14 9.91
N ASP A 7 14.29 11.98 10.47
CA ASP A 7 15.53 11.92 9.69
C ASP A 7 15.79 10.49 9.24
N ALA A 8 15.25 10.13 8.09
CA ALA A 8 15.48 8.82 7.49
C ALA A 8 16.63 8.88 6.50
N ASP A 9 17.63 8.02 6.68
CA ASP A 9 18.65 7.82 5.66
C ASP A 9 18.03 7.13 4.43
N SER A 10 18.06 7.81 3.30
CA SER A 10 17.55 7.29 2.04
C SER A 10 18.30 6.04 1.53
N LYS A 11 19.45 5.72 2.11
CA LYS A 11 20.21 4.50 1.83
C LYS A 11 19.81 3.34 2.74
N VAL A 12 18.93 3.56 3.72
CA VAL A 12 18.39 2.54 4.62
C VAL A 12 16.90 2.37 4.33
N PRO A 13 16.53 1.45 3.42
CA PRO A 13 15.14 1.33 2.95
C PRO A 13 14.11 1.16 4.07
N THR A 14 14.47 0.43 5.12
CA THR A 14 13.60 0.22 6.29
C THR A 14 13.27 1.54 6.99
N GLU A 15 14.26 2.38 7.23
CA GLU A 15 14.06 3.69 7.87
C GLU A 15 13.24 4.61 6.96
N TYR A 16 13.58 4.63 5.67
CA TYR A 16 12.90 5.48 4.70
C TYR A 16 11.41 5.12 4.57
N VAL A 17 11.10 3.84 4.35
CA VAL A 17 9.71 3.39 4.17
C VAL A 17 8.91 3.54 5.46
N SER A 18 9.48 3.18 6.61
CA SER A 18 8.81 3.34 7.90
C SER A 18 8.53 4.81 8.23
N THR A 19 9.47 5.73 7.94
CA THR A 19 9.27 7.16 8.15
C THR A 19 8.16 7.72 7.25
N MET A 20 8.05 7.27 6.01
CA MET A 20 6.96 7.69 5.13
C MET A 20 5.59 7.22 5.65
N TYR A 21 5.49 5.99 6.15
CA TYR A 21 4.27 5.51 6.80
C TYR A 21 3.97 6.28 8.11
N GLU A 22 5.00 6.64 8.87
CA GLU A 22 4.86 7.48 10.06
C GLU A 22 4.26 8.85 9.73
N LEU A 23 4.77 9.51 8.68
CA LEU A 23 4.26 10.80 8.23
C LEU A 23 2.79 10.71 7.79
N MET A 24 2.41 9.63 7.09
CA MET A 24 1.02 9.39 6.71
C MET A 24 0.13 9.19 7.94
N HIS A 25 0.57 8.37 8.91
CA HIS A 25 -0.14 8.15 10.16
C HIS A 25 -0.36 9.46 10.93
N LEU A 26 0.69 10.28 11.07
CA LEU A 26 0.60 11.58 11.73
C LEU A 26 -0.36 12.54 11.02
N ALA A 27 -0.31 12.56 9.69
CA ALA A 27 -1.18 13.42 8.91
C ALA A 27 -2.67 13.04 9.09
N PHE A 28 -2.99 11.75 9.20
CA PHE A 28 -4.33 11.28 9.52
C PHE A 28 -4.71 11.56 10.98
N MET A 29 -3.81 11.27 11.92
CA MET A 29 -4.06 11.50 13.35
C MET A 29 -4.33 12.97 13.70
N THR A 30 -3.71 13.89 12.97
CA THR A 30 -3.87 15.34 13.15
C THR A 30 -4.92 15.96 12.24
N ASP A 31 -5.64 15.16 11.44
CA ASP A 31 -6.58 15.62 10.40
C ASP A 31 -5.96 16.66 9.43
N SER A 32 -4.65 16.58 9.23
CA SER A 32 -3.94 17.44 8.28
C SER A 32 -4.23 17.04 6.83
N THR A 33 -4.59 15.78 6.59
CA THR A 33 -5.12 15.27 5.33
C THR A 33 -6.09 14.12 5.59
N ARG A 34 -7.01 13.89 4.65
CA ARG A 34 -7.93 12.75 4.64
C ARG A 34 -7.67 11.78 3.49
N VAL A 35 -6.75 12.14 2.61
CA VAL A 35 -6.34 11.29 1.48
C VAL A 35 -4.83 11.33 1.37
N ALA A 36 -4.22 10.16 1.27
CA ALA A 36 -2.80 10.03 1.02
C ALA A 36 -2.55 8.95 -0.05
N THR A 37 -1.56 9.17 -0.88
CA THR A 37 -1.05 8.20 -1.82
C THR A 37 0.46 8.08 -1.65
N TYR A 38 0.98 6.85 -1.67
CA TYR A 38 2.39 6.60 -1.53
C TYR A 38 2.87 5.57 -2.55
N GLN A 39 3.75 5.98 -3.44
CA GLN A 39 4.46 5.09 -4.33
C GLN A 39 5.81 4.75 -3.71
N ILE A 40 5.95 3.53 -3.17
CA ILE A 40 7.15 3.09 -2.42
C ILE A 40 8.36 2.99 -3.35
N ALA A 41 8.16 2.45 -4.54
CA ALA A 41 9.22 2.31 -5.53
C ALA A 41 8.69 2.49 -6.94
N SER A 42 9.53 2.98 -7.84
CA SER A 42 9.24 3.03 -9.27
C SER A 42 10.05 1.95 -9.98
N MET A 43 9.40 1.19 -10.84
CA MET A 43 10.09 0.21 -11.69
C MET A 43 10.71 0.80 -12.95
N GLY A 44 10.33 2.02 -13.31
CA GLY A 44 10.72 2.62 -14.60
C GLY A 44 12.20 2.97 -14.71
N ASP A 45 12.92 3.06 -13.59
CA ASP A 45 14.31 3.49 -13.60
C ASP A 45 15.11 2.81 -12.48
N ALA A 46 16.15 2.07 -12.88
CA ALA A 46 17.14 1.47 -11.97
C ALA A 46 17.95 2.53 -11.20
N THR A 47 17.91 3.79 -11.60
CA THR A 47 18.62 4.90 -10.96
C THR A 47 17.80 5.56 -9.86
N THR A 48 16.48 5.37 -9.83
CA THR A 48 15.63 5.93 -8.79
C THR A 48 15.94 5.33 -7.42
N LEU A 49 15.72 6.10 -6.39
CA LEU A 49 15.95 5.67 -5.02
C LEU A 49 15.19 4.38 -4.69
N GLY A 50 13.88 4.35 -4.89
CA GLY A 50 13.06 3.17 -4.62
C GLY A 50 13.42 1.96 -5.49
N GLY A 51 13.87 2.18 -6.73
CA GLY A 51 14.35 1.13 -7.61
C GLY A 51 15.61 0.42 -7.10
N LYS A 52 16.42 1.10 -6.27
CA LYS A 52 17.63 0.56 -5.65
C LYS A 52 17.39 -0.12 -4.31
N PHE A 53 16.22 0.01 -3.71
CA PHE A 53 15.95 -0.53 -2.38
C PHE A 53 16.24 -2.03 -2.25
N PRO A 54 15.87 -2.91 -3.19
CA PRO A 54 16.25 -4.32 -3.08
C PRO A 54 17.77 -4.54 -2.99
N GLN A 55 18.57 -3.79 -3.76
CA GLN A 55 20.04 -3.89 -3.69
C GLN A 55 20.58 -3.41 -2.33
N LEU A 56 20.02 -2.32 -1.79
CA LEU A 56 20.39 -1.78 -0.48
C LEU A 56 20.01 -2.74 0.67
N LEU A 57 19.00 -3.58 0.47
CA LEU A 57 18.58 -4.65 1.38
C LEU A 57 19.38 -5.96 1.17
N GLY A 58 20.34 -5.98 0.25
CA GLY A 58 21.08 -7.20 -0.08
C GLY A 58 20.27 -8.24 -0.88
N ILE A 59 19.19 -7.83 -1.52
CA ILE A 59 18.30 -8.71 -2.32
C ILE A 59 18.76 -8.78 -3.80
N GLY A 60 20.04 -8.66 -4.07
CA GLY A 60 20.60 -8.90 -5.39
C GLY A 60 20.46 -7.73 -6.37
N LYS A 61 19.42 -7.70 -7.22
CA LYS A 61 19.24 -6.72 -8.29
C LYS A 61 18.38 -5.54 -7.89
N HIS A 62 18.41 -4.46 -8.69
CA HIS A 62 17.39 -3.40 -8.62
C HIS A 62 15.99 -3.94 -8.97
N LEU A 63 14.96 -3.26 -8.53
CA LEU A 63 13.57 -3.75 -8.60
C LEU A 63 13.14 -4.17 -10.02
N HIS A 64 13.44 -3.38 -11.05
CA HIS A 64 13.10 -3.70 -12.42
C HIS A 64 13.74 -5.03 -12.87
N GLY A 65 15.02 -5.24 -12.52
CA GLY A 65 15.72 -6.50 -12.82
C GLY A 65 15.13 -7.71 -12.09
N LEU A 66 14.70 -7.53 -10.84
CA LEU A 66 13.98 -8.57 -10.10
C LEU A 66 12.65 -8.92 -10.76
N ALA A 67 11.89 -7.92 -11.17
CA ALA A 67 10.59 -8.13 -11.81
C ALA A 67 10.69 -8.93 -13.12
N HIS A 68 11.77 -8.77 -13.87
CA HIS A 68 12.02 -9.55 -15.09
C HIS A 68 12.56 -10.97 -14.85
N ASP A 69 13.11 -11.24 -13.68
CA ASP A 69 13.63 -12.56 -13.33
C ASP A 69 12.60 -13.45 -12.58
N TRP A 70 11.35 -13.04 -12.48
CA TRP A 70 10.30 -13.71 -11.71
C TRP A 70 10.12 -15.20 -12.03
N ASN A 71 10.42 -15.62 -13.26
CA ASN A 71 10.31 -17.00 -13.76
C ASN A 71 11.57 -17.86 -13.56
N LYS A 72 12.62 -17.29 -12.98
CA LYS A 72 13.84 -18.00 -12.58
C LYS A 72 13.78 -18.27 -11.08
N ALA A 73 14.22 -19.44 -10.63
CA ALA A 73 14.14 -19.83 -9.22
C ALA A 73 14.75 -18.78 -8.27
N GLU A 74 15.98 -18.35 -8.55
CA GLU A 74 16.68 -17.32 -7.76
C GLU A 74 15.98 -15.95 -7.83
N GLY A 75 15.44 -15.60 -8.99
CA GLY A 75 14.71 -14.36 -9.19
C GLY A 75 13.37 -14.35 -8.45
N ALA A 76 12.64 -15.46 -8.46
CA ALA A 76 11.39 -15.63 -7.70
C ALA A 76 11.65 -15.55 -6.20
N GLU A 77 12.72 -16.18 -5.69
CA GLU A 77 13.11 -16.09 -4.28
C GLU A 77 13.46 -14.64 -3.88
N ALA A 78 14.25 -13.96 -4.69
CA ALA A 78 14.64 -12.58 -4.45
C ALA A 78 13.44 -11.62 -4.48
N LEU A 79 12.52 -11.80 -5.44
CA LEU A 79 11.28 -11.03 -5.52
C LEU A 79 10.40 -11.30 -4.29
N GLY A 80 10.28 -12.57 -3.87
CA GLY A 80 9.55 -12.92 -2.64
C GLY A 80 10.12 -12.27 -1.38
N LYS A 81 11.44 -12.12 -1.26
CA LYS A 81 12.07 -11.37 -0.16
C LYS A 81 11.71 -9.88 -0.21
N TRP A 82 11.67 -9.30 -1.39
CA TRP A 82 11.25 -7.92 -1.58
C TRP A 82 9.77 -7.73 -1.21
N ASP A 83 8.89 -8.58 -1.72
CA ASP A 83 7.45 -8.51 -1.42
C ASP A 83 7.17 -8.70 0.08
N ARG A 84 7.91 -9.60 0.72
CA ARG A 84 7.85 -9.80 2.17
C ARG A 84 8.26 -8.55 2.94
N PHE A 85 9.37 -7.92 2.56
CA PHE A 85 9.81 -6.67 3.16
C PHE A 85 8.71 -5.60 3.10
N LEU A 86 8.11 -5.40 1.91
CA LEU A 86 7.02 -4.43 1.74
C LEU A 86 5.79 -4.79 2.59
N ALA A 87 5.42 -6.06 2.65
CA ALA A 87 4.29 -6.53 3.45
C ALA A 87 4.52 -6.29 4.95
N GLU A 88 5.73 -6.55 5.45
CA GLU A 88 6.10 -6.29 6.86
C GLU A 88 6.04 -4.80 7.22
N GLN A 89 6.50 -3.91 6.32
CA GLN A 89 6.37 -2.47 6.52
C GLN A 89 4.89 -2.03 6.53
N PHE A 90 4.09 -2.58 5.62
CA PHE A 90 2.67 -2.29 5.54
C PHE A 90 1.90 -2.77 6.78
N VAL A 91 2.18 -3.98 7.27
CA VAL A 91 1.58 -4.51 8.51
C VAL A 91 1.90 -3.61 9.71
N THR A 92 3.14 -3.14 9.83
CA THR A 92 3.52 -2.20 10.90
C THR A 92 2.70 -0.91 10.83
N PHE A 93 2.46 -0.38 9.65
CA PHE A 93 1.57 0.77 9.45
C PHE A 93 0.12 0.47 9.86
N LEU A 94 -0.42 -0.68 9.45
CA LEU A 94 -1.78 -1.09 9.83
C LEU A 94 -1.92 -1.25 11.35
N ASP A 95 -0.93 -1.85 12.02
CA ASP A 95 -0.93 -2.00 13.47
C ASP A 95 -0.92 -0.64 14.18
N ARG A 96 -0.18 0.31 13.68
CA ARG A 96 -0.17 1.69 14.20
C ARG A 96 -1.53 2.35 14.05
N MET A 97 -2.14 2.27 12.87
CA MET A 97 -3.48 2.78 12.60
C MET A 97 -4.55 2.13 13.49
N ARG A 98 -4.42 0.82 13.74
CA ARG A 98 -5.32 0.04 14.61
C ARG A 98 -5.20 0.42 16.08
N ASN A 99 -4.01 0.79 16.53
CA ASN A 99 -3.74 1.13 17.93
C ASN A 99 -3.91 2.64 18.23
N THR A 100 -4.33 3.44 17.25
CA THR A 100 -4.58 4.87 17.40
C THR A 100 -6.08 5.14 17.40
N PRO A 101 -6.64 5.74 18.48
CA PRO A 101 -8.05 6.16 18.50
C PRO A 101 -8.37 7.15 17.37
N ALA A 102 -9.55 7.06 16.79
CA ALA A 102 -10.02 7.98 15.74
C ALA A 102 -10.33 9.40 16.26
N GLY A 103 -10.40 9.55 17.57
CA GLY A 103 -10.63 10.83 18.26
C GLY A 103 -10.52 10.65 19.77
N PRO A 104 -10.50 11.74 20.56
CA PRO A 104 -10.23 11.70 22.01
C PRO A 104 -11.19 10.83 22.83
N GLU A 105 -12.42 10.69 22.37
CA GLU A 105 -13.48 9.92 23.07
C GLU A 105 -14.09 8.84 22.15
N SER A 106 -13.33 8.39 21.13
CA SER A 106 -13.80 7.42 20.15
C SER A 106 -13.38 6.00 20.54
N ASP A 107 -14.33 5.08 20.54
CA ASP A 107 -14.07 3.64 20.63
C ASP A 107 -13.54 3.06 19.30
N ALA A 108 -13.71 3.80 18.19
CA ALA A 108 -13.18 3.42 16.90
C ALA A 108 -11.71 3.83 16.77
N THR A 109 -10.96 3.05 16.00
CA THR A 109 -9.56 3.35 15.66
C THR A 109 -9.45 4.12 14.36
N LEU A 110 -8.28 4.71 14.09
CA LEU A 110 -8.00 5.30 12.79
C LEU A 110 -8.17 4.27 11.65
N LEU A 111 -7.80 3.01 11.89
CA LEU A 111 -7.99 1.95 10.89
C LEU A 111 -9.47 1.67 10.62
N ASP A 112 -10.34 1.74 11.63
CA ASP A 112 -11.78 1.56 11.42
C ASP A 112 -12.40 2.65 10.53
N GLN A 113 -11.83 3.85 10.55
CA GLN A 113 -12.31 5.03 9.81
C GLN A 113 -11.51 5.31 8.53
N THR A 114 -10.53 4.49 8.19
CA THR A 114 -9.67 4.70 7.01
C THR A 114 -9.71 3.49 6.10
N THR A 115 -10.08 3.68 4.84
CA THR A 115 -9.97 2.62 3.82
C THR A 115 -8.61 2.69 3.16
N ILE A 116 -7.93 1.57 3.11
CA ILE A 116 -6.57 1.47 2.58
C ILE A 116 -6.55 0.44 1.45
N ILE A 117 -6.04 0.84 0.28
CA ILE A 117 -5.71 -0.08 -0.80
C ILE A 117 -4.19 -0.20 -0.92
N TYR A 118 -3.68 -1.41 -0.95
CA TYR A 118 -2.27 -1.73 -1.11
C TYR A 118 -2.09 -2.76 -2.22
N GLY A 119 -1.09 -2.58 -3.05
CA GLY A 119 -0.76 -3.50 -4.13
C GLY A 119 0.17 -2.88 -5.16
N CYS A 120 0.21 -3.48 -6.32
CA CYS A 120 1.01 -3.03 -7.45
C CYS A 120 0.13 -2.65 -8.65
N SER A 121 0.69 -1.93 -9.60
CA SER A 121 0.00 -1.51 -10.83
C SER A 121 0.19 -2.48 -11.99
N ASN A 122 1.02 -3.50 -11.81
CA ASN A 122 1.32 -4.50 -12.83
C ASN A 122 1.26 -5.90 -12.22
N SER A 123 0.90 -6.88 -13.03
CA SER A 123 1.12 -8.29 -12.72
C SER A 123 2.36 -8.81 -13.48
N THR A 124 2.23 -9.87 -14.24
CA THR A 124 3.33 -10.47 -14.99
C THR A 124 3.81 -9.55 -16.11
N THR A 125 5.09 -9.20 -16.12
CA THR A 125 5.80 -8.56 -17.25
C THR A 125 5.07 -7.36 -17.87
N HIS A 126 4.90 -6.29 -17.11
CA HIS A 126 4.25 -5.04 -17.54
C HIS A 126 2.75 -5.17 -17.91
N THR A 127 2.12 -6.26 -17.53
CA THR A 127 0.69 -6.45 -17.77
C THR A 127 -0.12 -5.77 -16.66
N ASN A 128 -1.05 -4.92 -17.04
CA ASN A 128 -1.94 -4.21 -16.12
C ASN A 128 -3.26 -4.96 -15.88
N LYS A 129 -3.20 -6.29 -15.77
CA LYS A 129 -4.35 -7.16 -15.54
C LYS A 129 -4.10 -8.07 -14.37
N ASN A 130 -5.19 -8.41 -13.65
CA ASN A 130 -5.19 -9.45 -12.63
C ASN A 130 -4.08 -9.30 -11.56
N TYR A 131 -3.84 -8.09 -11.11
CA TYR A 131 -2.85 -7.85 -10.06
C TYR A 131 -3.47 -8.05 -8.67
N PRO A 132 -2.68 -8.58 -7.71
CA PRO A 132 -3.14 -8.77 -6.35
C PRO A 132 -3.27 -7.44 -5.63
N LEU A 133 -4.38 -7.28 -4.91
CA LEU A 133 -4.65 -6.10 -4.10
C LEU A 133 -5.07 -6.51 -2.71
N VAL A 134 -4.68 -5.74 -1.72
CA VAL A 134 -5.17 -5.84 -0.36
C VAL A 134 -6.02 -4.62 -0.05
N LEU A 135 -7.26 -4.85 0.38
CA LEU A 135 -8.13 -3.84 0.94
C LEU A 135 -8.14 -4.01 2.45
N ALA A 136 -7.77 -2.97 3.18
CA ALA A 136 -7.68 -2.99 4.63
C ALA A 136 -8.41 -1.78 5.25
N GLY A 137 -8.77 -1.89 6.53
CA GLY A 137 -9.42 -0.82 7.26
C GLY A 137 -10.88 -0.57 6.87
N GLY A 138 -11.45 0.54 7.30
CA GLY A 138 -12.80 0.95 6.93
C GLY A 138 -13.92 0.10 7.52
N ARG A 139 -13.68 -0.64 8.61
CA ARG A 139 -14.76 -1.40 9.27
C ARG A 139 -15.89 -0.49 9.74
N GLY A 140 -15.57 0.68 10.26
CA GLY A 140 -16.53 1.70 10.64
C GLY A 140 -17.29 2.31 9.45
N LEU A 141 -16.75 2.15 8.23
CA LEU A 141 -17.37 2.57 6.97
C LEU A 141 -18.16 1.44 6.28
N GLY A 142 -18.28 0.27 6.91
CA GLY A 142 -19.05 -0.86 6.39
C GLY A 142 -18.29 -1.92 5.61
N PHE A 143 -16.96 -1.82 5.50
CA PHE A 143 -16.15 -2.85 4.85
C PHE A 143 -16.09 -4.13 5.68
N LYS A 144 -16.21 -5.28 4.99
CA LYS A 144 -16.09 -6.62 5.57
C LYS A 144 -14.82 -7.28 5.06
N HIS A 145 -13.98 -7.72 5.98
CA HIS A 145 -12.68 -8.33 5.69
C HIS A 145 -12.68 -9.85 5.88
N GLY A 146 -11.52 -10.48 5.62
CA GLY A 146 -11.35 -11.92 5.73
C GLY A 146 -11.86 -12.68 4.51
N GLN A 147 -11.96 -12.03 3.37
CA GLN A 147 -12.43 -12.61 2.11
C GLN A 147 -11.33 -12.57 1.05
N TYR A 148 -11.32 -13.61 0.21
CA TYR A 148 -10.61 -13.58 -1.08
C TYR A 148 -11.65 -13.43 -2.18
N LEU A 149 -11.55 -12.35 -2.94
CA LEU A 149 -12.47 -12.02 -4.02
C LEU A 149 -11.72 -12.08 -5.36
N LYS A 150 -12.22 -12.89 -6.27
CA LYS A 150 -11.75 -12.95 -7.66
C LYS A 150 -12.85 -12.50 -8.58
N TYR A 151 -12.59 -11.49 -9.34
CA TYR A 151 -13.53 -10.91 -10.31
C TYR A 151 -13.25 -11.43 -11.73
N GLY A 152 -14.22 -11.30 -12.61
CA GLY A 152 -14.06 -11.58 -14.05
C GLY A 152 -13.07 -10.62 -14.70
N GLU A 153 -12.46 -11.06 -15.82
CA GLU A 153 -11.41 -10.30 -16.51
C GLU A 153 -11.86 -8.93 -17.02
N ASP A 154 -13.16 -8.77 -17.32
CA ASP A 154 -13.75 -7.53 -17.82
C ASP A 154 -14.21 -6.59 -16.70
N THR A 155 -13.96 -6.93 -15.42
CA THR A 155 -14.35 -6.08 -14.30
C THR A 155 -13.42 -4.88 -14.20
N PRO A 156 -13.91 -3.64 -14.37
CA PRO A 156 -13.07 -2.45 -14.27
C PRO A 156 -12.44 -2.31 -12.88
N PHE A 157 -11.14 -2.05 -12.84
CA PHE A 157 -10.45 -1.77 -11.58
C PHE A 157 -11.02 -0.52 -10.89
N ALA A 158 -11.53 0.44 -11.65
CA ALA A 158 -12.22 1.62 -11.16
C ALA A 158 -13.39 1.31 -10.20
N ASN A 159 -13.98 0.10 -10.26
CA ASN A 159 -15.03 -0.33 -9.33
C ASN A 159 -14.55 -0.38 -7.88
N VAL A 160 -13.27 -0.69 -7.64
CA VAL A 160 -12.70 -0.66 -6.28
C VAL A 160 -12.75 0.76 -5.72
N PHE A 161 -12.30 1.74 -6.50
CA PHE A 161 -12.32 3.15 -6.08
C PHE A 161 -13.74 3.69 -5.95
N ALA A 162 -14.65 3.32 -6.86
CA ALA A 162 -16.07 3.68 -6.73
C ALA A 162 -16.66 3.14 -5.43
N THR A 163 -16.38 1.88 -5.08
CA THR A 163 -16.82 1.29 -3.81
C THR A 163 -16.24 2.03 -2.60
N MET A 164 -14.95 2.37 -2.63
CA MET A 164 -14.32 3.14 -1.54
C MET A 164 -14.99 4.52 -1.37
N LEU A 165 -15.29 5.23 -2.47
CA LEU A 165 -15.98 6.51 -2.44
C LEU A 165 -17.39 6.37 -1.89
N GLN A 166 -18.14 5.37 -2.30
CA GLN A 166 -19.51 5.11 -1.81
C GLN A 166 -19.56 4.91 -0.29
N GLN A 167 -18.60 4.18 0.27
CA GLN A 167 -18.49 3.96 1.71
C GLN A 167 -18.16 5.25 2.50
N THR A 168 -17.61 6.26 1.83
CA THR A 168 -17.39 7.60 2.42
C THR A 168 -18.54 8.57 2.14
N GLY A 169 -19.66 8.10 1.58
CA GLY A 169 -20.84 8.92 1.27
C GLY A 169 -20.76 9.66 -0.06
N VAL A 170 -19.74 9.39 -0.89
CA VAL A 170 -19.62 9.95 -2.24
C VAL A 170 -20.24 8.99 -3.23
N THR A 171 -21.34 9.39 -3.87
CA THR A 171 -22.13 8.51 -4.76
C THR A 171 -21.80 8.65 -6.25
N ASN A 172 -20.76 9.37 -6.57
CA ASN A 172 -20.39 9.63 -7.96
C ASN A 172 -19.69 8.42 -8.59
N ARG A 173 -19.91 8.30 -9.90
CA ARG A 173 -19.17 7.36 -10.74
C ARG A 173 -17.69 7.73 -10.77
N PHE A 174 -16.80 6.75 -10.77
CA PHE A 174 -15.35 6.94 -10.88
C PHE A 174 -14.84 6.31 -12.18
N ALA A 175 -14.25 7.13 -13.05
CA ALA A 175 -13.68 6.70 -14.34
C ALA A 175 -14.65 5.80 -15.14
N ASP A 176 -14.20 4.61 -15.55
CA ASP A 176 -14.96 3.58 -16.28
C ASP A 176 -15.71 2.62 -15.34
N SER A 177 -15.89 2.96 -14.08
CA SER A 177 -16.62 2.10 -13.13
C SER A 177 -18.03 1.78 -13.62
N THR A 178 -18.42 0.52 -13.44
CA THR A 178 -19.73 -0.01 -13.82
C THR A 178 -20.63 -0.28 -12.61
N ALA A 179 -20.01 -0.43 -11.42
CA ALA A 179 -20.74 -0.56 -10.15
C ALA A 179 -21.01 0.81 -9.54
N ILE A 180 -22.24 1.04 -9.14
CA ILE A 180 -22.71 2.14 -8.30
C ILE A 180 -23.50 1.51 -7.16
#